data_4e19af6dbafc92cfdd6af1b7be4aa128
#
_entry.id   4e19af6dbafc92cfdd6af1b7be4aa128
#
_cell.length_a   1.000
_cell.length_b   1.000
_cell.length_c   1.000
_cell.angle_alpha   90.00
_cell.angle_beta   90.00
_cell.angle_gamma   90.00
#
_symmetry.space_group_name_H-M   'P 1'
#
loop_
_entity.id
_entity.type
_entity.pdbx_description
1 polymer ?
#
loop_
_entity_poly.entity_id
_entity_poly.type
_entity_poly.pdbx_seq_one_letter_code
_entity_poly.pdbx_strand_id
1 'polypeptide(L)'
;MIELQFTKMHGAGNDFVFVDCLKNDIGNLAAIAKKLCDRRFGVGADQLLTVHPSEVADFKMEIYNADGSQVEMCGNGIRCFAKYVCDHGLTKKKELEVETLAGIIRPRLVGDLVEVDMGEPILEGRKIPVEADGQIADRLL
;
A
#
# COMPACT_ATOMS: atom_id res chain seq x y z
N MET A 1 -24.33 13.16 -7.20
CA MET A 1 -23.82 11.77 -7.01
C MET A 1 -22.46 11.68 -7.66
N ILE A 2 -21.44 11.21 -6.95
CA ILE A 2 -20.10 11.00 -7.50
C ILE A 2 -20.00 9.51 -7.79
N GLU A 3 -19.77 9.16 -9.06
CA GLU A 3 -19.43 7.79 -9.45
C GLU A 3 -17.94 7.59 -9.26
N LEU A 4 -17.55 6.61 -8.44
CA LEU A 4 -16.16 6.28 -8.15
C LEU A 4 -15.85 4.88 -8.69
N GLN A 5 -14.93 4.81 -9.64
CA GLN A 5 -14.41 3.54 -10.13
C GLN A 5 -13.33 3.01 -9.18
N PHE A 6 -13.39 1.74 -8.88
CA PHE A 6 -12.41 1.09 -8.01
C PHE A 6 -12.06 -0.30 -8.53
N THR A 7 -10.91 -0.80 -8.08
CA THR A 7 -10.49 -2.19 -8.28
C THR A 7 -10.30 -2.84 -6.92
N LYS A 8 -10.83 -4.06 -6.75
CA LYS A 8 -10.62 -4.84 -5.54
C LYS A 8 -9.40 -5.73 -5.73
N MET A 9 -8.44 -5.66 -4.80
CA MET A 9 -7.21 -6.44 -4.83
C MET A 9 -6.88 -7.01 -3.46
N HIS A 10 -6.00 -8.00 -3.41
CA HIS A 10 -5.40 -8.47 -2.18
C HIS A 10 -3.95 -8.92 -2.38
N GLY A 11 -3.15 -8.82 -1.33
CA GLY A 11 -1.83 -9.43 -1.22
C GLY A 11 -1.79 -10.29 0.04
N ALA A 12 -1.61 -11.60 -0.12
CA ALA A 12 -1.61 -12.58 0.98
C ALA A 12 -2.87 -12.50 1.88
N GLY A 13 -4.04 -12.21 1.30
CA GLY A 13 -5.31 -12.07 2.02
C GLY A 13 -5.59 -10.69 2.61
N ASN A 14 -4.60 -9.82 2.73
CA ASN A 14 -4.79 -8.41 3.10
C ASN A 14 -5.40 -7.68 1.90
N ASP A 15 -6.65 -7.23 2.03
CA ASP A 15 -7.46 -6.76 0.92
C ASP A 15 -7.60 -5.23 0.86
N PHE A 16 -7.70 -4.73 -0.36
CA PHE A 16 -7.71 -3.30 -0.66
C PHE A 16 -8.83 -2.92 -1.61
N VAL A 17 -9.42 -1.76 -1.39
CA VAL A 17 -10.10 -1.00 -2.43
C VAL A 17 -9.08 -0.05 -3.05
N PHE A 18 -8.86 -0.18 -4.36
CA PHE A 18 -7.88 0.58 -5.11
C PHE A 18 -8.56 1.64 -5.95
N VAL A 19 -8.14 2.91 -5.84
CA VAL A 19 -8.72 4.04 -6.59
C VAL A 19 -7.62 4.81 -7.30
N ASP A 20 -7.85 5.07 -8.60
CA ASP A 20 -6.97 5.90 -9.43
C ASP A 20 -7.32 7.38 -9.25
N CYS A 21 -6.39 8.15 -8.68
CA CYS A 21 -6.49 9.59 -8.48
C CYS A 21 -5.54 10.38 -9.39
N LEU A 22 -5.03 9.78 -10.48
CA LEU A 22 -4.09 10.45 -11.39
C LEU A 22 -4.70 11.65 -12.11
N LYS A 23 -5.99 11.59 -12.41
CA LYS A 23 -6.69 12.62 -13.18
C LYS A 23 -7.68 13.44 -12.37
N ASN A 24 -8.15 12.92 -11.26
CA ASN A 24 -9.20 13.53 -10.47
C ASN A 24 -8.86 13.51 -8.98
N ASP A 25 -8.96 14.65 -8.34
CA ASP A 25 -9.00 14.72 -6.89
C ASP A 25 -10.38 14.27 -6.41
N ILE A 26 -10.43 13.24 -5.59
CA ILE A 26 -11.67 12.71 -5.03
C ILE A 26 -12.00 13.26 -3.64
N GLY A 27 -11.18 14.19 -3.15
CA GLY A 27 -11.41 14.90 -1.89
C GLY A 27 -10.88 14.17 -0.65
N ASN A 28 -11.64 14.16 0.43
CA ASN A 28 -11.18 13.65 1.73
C ASN A 28 -11.05 12.13 1.75
N LEU A 29 -9.84 11.63 1.48
CA LEU A 29 -9.53 10.19 1.41
C LEU A 29 -9.79 9.46 2.73
N ALA A 30 -9.55 10.10 3.87
CA ALA A 30 -9.83 9.50 5.19
C ALA A 30 -11.34 9.21 5.37
N ALA A 31 -12.19 10.16 4.95
CA ALA A 31 -13.64 9.98 5.02
C ALA A 31 -14.14 8.95 3.99
N ILE A 32 -13.52 8.91 2.80
CA ILE A 32 -13.83 7.94 1.75
C ILE A 32 -13.42 6.53 2.20
N ALA A 33 -12.24 6.37 2.82
CA ALA A 33 -11.79 5.10 3.35
C ALA A 33 -12.78 4.50 4.35
N LYS A 34 -13.27 5.30 5.30
CA LYS A 34 -14.30 4.86 6.27
C LYS A 34 -15.56 4.30 5.59
N LYS A 35 -15.99 4.90 4.51
CA LYS A 35 -17.18 4.48 3.77
C LYS A 35 -16.92 3.26 2.90
N LEU A 36 -15.84 3.29 2.10
CA LEU A 36 -15.54 2.23 1.15
C LEU A 36 -15.09 0.94 1.83
N CYS A 37 -14.29 1.04 2.91
CA CYS A 37 -13.76 -0.11 3.60
C CYS A 37 -14.74 -0.77 4.57
N ASP A 38 -15.88 -0.14 4.85
CA ASP A 38 -16.93 -0.77 5.66
C ASP A 38 -17.41 -2.06 5.00
N ARG A 39 -17.27 -3.19 5.73
CA ARG A 39 -17.61 -4.52 5.20
C ARG A 39 -19.10 -4.81 5.14
N ARG A 40 -19.93 -3.96 5.74
CA ARG A 40 -21.39 -4.13 5.76
C ARG A 40 -22.09 -3.16 4.83
N PHE A 41 -21.65 -1.90 4.80
CA PHE A 41 -22.31 -0.83 4.07
C PHE A 41 -21.47 -0.24 2.94
N GLY A 42 -20.20 -0.65 2.80
CA GLY A 42 -19.29 -0.27 1.73
C GLY A 42 -18.93 -1.43 0.82
N VAL A 43 -17.81 -1.30 0.12
CA VAL A 43 -17.19 -2.38 -0.67
C VAL A 43 -16.60 -3.44 0.26
N GLY A 44 -16.06 -3.00 1.39
CA GLY A 44 -15.39 -3.83 2.39
C GLY A 44 -13.95 -4.13 2.01
N ALA A 45 -13.01 -3.69 2.85
CA ALA A 45 -11.59 -3.98 2.73
C ALA A 45 -10.88 -3.64 4.04
N ASP A 46 -9.64 -4.11 4.17
CA ASP A 46 -8.76 -3.70 5.26
C ASP A 46 -8.34 -2.22 5.07
N GLN A 47 -8.06 -1.82 3.83
CA GLN A 47 -7.50 -0.50 3.53
C GLN A 47 -7.98 0.03 2.16
N LEU A 48 -8.02 1.37 2.07
CA LEU A 48 -8.08 2.11 0.81
C LEU A 48 -6.67 2.39 0.33
N LEU A 49 -6.38 2.10 -0.92
CA LEU A 49 -5.14 2.41 -1.63
C LEU A 49 -5.42 3.35 -2.78
N THR A 50 -4.62 4.41 -2.92
CA THR A 50 -4.80 5.38 -3.99
C THR A 50 -3.52 5.63 -4.76
N VAL A 51 -3.66 5.86 -6.07
CA VAL A 51 -2.57 6.22 -6.99
C VAL A 51 -2.66 7.70 -7.29
N HIS A 52 -1.55 8.41 -7.12
CA HIS A 52 -1.43 9.84 -7.41
C HIS A 52 -0.23 10.13 -8.30
N PRO A 53 -0.21 11.29 -8.99
CA PRO A 53 1.00 11.77 -9.62
C PRO A 53 2.06 12.11 -8.56
N SER A 54 3.34 11.98 -8.92
CA SER A 54 4.47 12.38 -8.09
C SER A 54 5.40 13.29 -8.89
N GLU A 55 6.03 14.23 -8.21
CA GLU A 55 7.08 15.09 -8.79
C GLU A 55 8.49 14.52 -8.59
N VAL A 56 8.62 13.48 -7.74
CA VAL A 56 9.91 12.92 -7.31
C VAL A 56 10.06 11.43 -7.61
N ALA A 57 9.00 10.78 -8.07
CA ALA A 57 8.96 9.35 -8.36
C ALA A 57 8.05 9.08 -9.57
N ASP A 58 7.90 7.82 -9.98
CA ASP A 58 6.98 7.47 -11.06
C ASP A 58 5.51 7.70 -10.66
N PHE A 59 5.18 7.39 -9.40
CA PHE A 59 3.86 7.55 -8.80
C PHE A 59 3.99 7.85 -7.31
N LYS A 60 2.89 8.34 -6.72
CA LYS A 60 2.72 8.42 -5.27
C LYS A 60 1.60 7.49 -4.83
N MET A 61 1.84 6.75 -3.75
CA MET A 61 0.87 5.87 -3.10
C MET A 61 0.43 6.46 -1.77
N GLU A 62 -0.87 6.53 -1.56
CA GLU A 62 -1.42 6.80 -0.24
C GLU A 62 -2.27 5.62 0.24
N ILE A 63 -2.21 5.33 1.54
CA ILE A 63 -2.90 4.21 2.17
C ILE A 63 -3.67 4.71 3.37
N TYR A 64 -4.93 4.30 3.48
CA TYR A 64 -5.81 4.62 4.60
C TYR A 64 -6.45 3.36 5.16
N ASN A 65 -6.39 3.18 6.47
CA ASN A 65 -7.12 2.13 7.16
C ASN A 65 -8.63 2.35 7.09
N ALA A 66 -9.39 1.32 7.39
CA ALA A 66 -10.86 1.39 7.44
C ALA A 66 -11.39 2.43 8.46
N ASP A 67 -10.60 2.79 9.47
CA ASP A 67 -10.93 3.86 10.42
C ASP A 67 -10.57 5.28 9.92
N GLY A 68 -9.98 5.38 8.72
CA GLY A 68 -9.56 6.63 8.09
C GLY A 68 -8.17 7.12 8.51
N SER A 69 -7.45 6.39 9.35
CA SER A 69 -6.05 6.71 9.67
C SER A 69 -5.14 6.43 8.47
N GLN A 70 -4.18 7.32 8.24
CA GLN A 70 -3.21 7.15 7.16
C GLN A 70 -2.06 6.22 7.60
N VAL A 71 -1.61 5.39 6.67
CA VAL A 71 -0.53 4.41 6.87
C VAL A 71 0.70 4.82 6.08
N GLU A 72 1.88 4.73 6.69
CA GLU A 72 3.14 5.13 6.05
C GLU A 72 3.55 4.17 4.94
N MET A 73 3.40 2.86 5.16
CA MET A 73 3.80 1.81 4.23
C MET A 73 3.07 0.50 4.53
N CYS A 74 2.77 -0.27 3.48
CA CYS A 74 2.21 -1.61 3.57
C CYS A 74 2.87 -2.52 2.52
N GLY A 75 3.59 -3.55 2.95
CA GLY A 75 4.28 -4.47 2.05
C GLY A 75 3.34 -5.22 1.10
N ASN A 76 2.17 -5.64 1.58
CA ASN A 76 1.13 -6.22 0.73
C ASN A 76 0.57 -5.18 -0.24
N GLY A 77 0.36 -3.95 0.23
CA GLY A 77 -0.19 -2.85 -0.56
C GLY A 77 0.74 -2.44 -1.70
N ILE A 78 2.04 -2.28 -1.45
CA ILE A 78 2.98 -1.87 -2.51
C ILE A 78 3.10 -2.94 -3.61
N ARG A 79 2.94 -4.24 -3.30
CA ARG A 79 2.91 -5.28 -4.32
C ARG A 79 1.65 -5.18 -5.18
N CYS A 80 0.49 -4.96 -4.57
CA CYS A 80 -0.76 -4.70 -5.28
C CYS A 80 -0.64 -3.43 -6.13
N PHE A 81 -0.01 -2.37 -5.61
CA PHE A 81 0.20 -1.12 -6.33
C PHE A 81 0.99 -1.32 -7.62
N ALA A 82 2.15 -1.98 -7.53
CA ALA A 82 2.99 -2.26 -8.70
C ALA A 82 2.24 -3.09 -9.75
N LYS A 83 1.52 -4.11 -9.31
CA LYS A 83 0.69 -4.94 -10.19
C LYS A 83 -0.40 -4.10 -10.86
N TYR A 84 -1.11 -3.27 -10.09
CA TYR A 84 -2.19 -2.41 -10.59
C TYR A 84 -1.73 -1.48 -11.70
N VAL A 85 -0.66 -0.70 -11.48
CA VAL A 85 -0.21 0.29 -12.46
C VAL A 85 0.31 -0.35 -13.74
N CYS A 86 0.85 -1.55 -13.66
CA CYS A 86 1.28 -2.31 -14.82
C CYS A 86 0.09 -2.94 -15.58
N ASP A 87 -0.82 -3.59 -14.88
CA ASP A 87 -1.98 -4.26 -15.49
C ASP A 87 -2.94 -3.25 -16.15
N HIS A 88 -3.05 -2.04 -15.60
CA HIS A 88 -3.85 -0.96 -16.20
C HIS A 88 -3.10 -0.13 -17.24
N GLY A 89 -1.88 -0.52 -17.60
CA GLY A 89 -1.10 0.14 -18.65
C GLY A 89 -0.66 1.58 -18.31
N LEU A 90 -0.62 1.94 -17.02
CA LEU A 90 -0.16 3.25 -16.56
C LEU A 90 1.35 3.42 -16.70
N THR A 91 2.08 2.32 -16.78
CA THR A 91 3.51 2.28 -17.04
C THR A 91 3.91 1.00 -17.79
N LYS A 92 5.05 1.07 -18.48
CA LYS A 92 5.72 -0.11 -19.09
C LYS A 92 6.95 -0.54 -18.31
N LYS A 93 7.33 0.19 -17.29
CA LYS A 93 8.48 -0.11 -16.43
C LYS A 93 8.23 -1.40 -15.65
N LYS A 94 9.28 -2.20 -15.47
CA LYS A 94 9.28 -3.38 -14.59
C LYS A 94 9.77 -3.08 -13.19
N GLU A 95 10.57 -2.05 -13.04
CA GLU A 95 11.04 -1.50 -11.77
C GLU A 95 10.49 -0.08 -11.63
N LEU A 96 9.81 0.17 -10.53
CA LEU A 96 9.10 1.42 -10.28
C LEU A 96 9.75 2.16 -9.11
N GLU A 97 9.62 3.49 -9.12
CA GLU A 97 9.83 4.32 -7.96
C GLU A 97 8.47 4.83 -7.49
N VAL A 98 8.12 4.52 -6.24
CA VAL A 98 6.85 4.89 -5.64
C VAL A 98 7.09 5.73 -4.40
N GLU A 99 6.63 6.98 -4.44
CA GLU A 99 6.65 7.87 -3.29
C GLU A 99 5.62 7.40 -2.26
N THR A 100 6.06 7.25 -1.01
CA THR A 100 5.22 6.91 0.15
C THR A 100 5.58 7.80 1.32
N LEU A 101 4.80 7.79 2.40
CA LEU A 101 5.16 8.49 3.64
C LEU A 101 6.43 7.91 4.29
N ALA A 102 6.78 6.66 4.01
CA ALA A 102 8.02 6.02 4.47
C ALA A 102 9.23 6.30 3.54
N GLY A 103 9.06 7.12 2.51
CA GLY A 103 10.07 7.41 1.49
C GLY A 103 9.77 6.74 0.15
N ILE A 104 10.78 6.69 -0.72
CA ILE A 104 10.65 6.07 -2.04
C ILE A 104 10.90 4.57 -1.93
N ILE A 105 9.93 3.79 -2.34
CA ILE A 105 10.00 2.33 -2.40
C ILE A 105 10.14 1.89 -3.85
N ARG A 106 10.92 0.84 -4.09
CA ARG A 106 11.25 0.35 -5.43
C ARG A 106 10.76 -1.08 -5.65
N PRO A 107 9.45 -1.27 -5.91
CA PRO A 107 8.95 -2.59 -6.29
C PRO A 107 9.39 -2.96 -7.71
N ARG A 108 9.67 -4.25 -7.92
CA ARG A 108 10.07 -4.81 -9.20
C ARG A 108 9.17 -5.98 -9.60
N LEU A 109 8.64 -5.96 -10.81
CA LEU A 109 7.87 -7.07 -11.35
C LEU A 109 8.81 -8.17 -11.86
N VAL A 110 8.60 -9.38 -11.38
CA VAL A 110 9.36 -10.59 -11.76
C VAL A 110 8.34 -11.66 -12.18
N GLY A 111 8.06 -11.74 -13.48
CA GLY A 111 6.95 -12.56 -13.99
C GLY A 111 5.61 -12.04 -13.42
N ASP A 112 4.87 -12.94 -12.78
CA ASP A 112 3.59 -12.63 -12.13
C ASP A 112 3.74 -12.17 -10.66
N LEU A 113 4.97 -12.12 -10.15
CA LEU A 113 5.27 -11.74 -8.78
C LEU A 113 5.84 -10.31 -8.71
N VAL A 114 5.80 -9.75 -7.51
CA VAL A 114 6.40 -8.45 -7.21
C VAL A 114 7.41 -8.62 -6.08
N GLU A 115 8.65 -8.27 -6.37
CA GLU A 115 9.74 -8.21 -5.40
C GLU A 115 9.83 -6.79 -4.84
N VAL A 116 10.00 -6.69 -3.51
CA VAL A 116 10.13 -5.40 -2.82
C VAL A 116 11.29 -5.50 -1.83
N ASP A 117 12.22 -4.55 -1.89
CA ASP A 117 13.23 -4.40 -0.86
C ASP A 117 12.60 -3.72 0.36
N MET A 118 12.46 -4.47 1.44
CA MET A 118 11.90 -3.99 2.71
C MET A 118 12.98 -3.48 3.69
N GLY A 119 14.23 -3.42 3.24
CA GLY A 119 15.37 -3.04 4.06
C GLY A 119 15.84 -4.16 5.00
N GLU A 120 16.80 -3.84 5.86
CA GLU A 120 17.33 -4.77 6.84
C GLU A 120 16.35 -4.94 8.02
N PRO A 121 16.10 -6.17 8.48
CA PRO A 121 15.29 -6.40 9.67
C PRO A 121 15.98 -5.89 10.93
N ILE A 122 15.24 -5.29 11.83
CA ILE A 122 15.73 -4.90 13.15
C ILE A 122 15.59 -6.11 14.07
N LEU A 123 16.73 -6.68 14.48
CA LEU A 123 16.78 -7.88 15.34
C LEU A 123 17.08 -7.56 16.80
N GLU A 124 17.48 -6.32 17.11
CA GLU A 124 17.74 -5.89 18.49
C GLU A 124 16.41 -5.73 19.24
N GLY A 125 16.21 -6.55 20.29
CA GLY A 125 14.93 -6.63 21.02
C GLY A 125 14.44 -5.30 21.56
N ARG A 126 15.33 -4.45 22.09
CA ARG A 126 14.96 -3.13 22.63
C ARG A 126 14.57 -2.09 21.56
N LYS A 127 14.87 -2.35 20.28
CA LYS A 127 14.51 -1.48 19.14
C LYS A 127 13.22 -1.90 18.46
N ILE A 128 12.64 -3.00 18.87
CA ILE A 128 11.35 -3.52 18.45
C ILE A 128 10.51 -3.79 19.70
N PRO A 129 9.17 -3.92 19.62
CA PRO A 129 8.32 -4.08 20.80
C PRO A 129 8.44 -5.48 21.44
N VAL A 130 9.68 -5.85 21.80
CA VAL A 130 9.99 -7.11 22.49
C VAL A 130 10.85 -6.81 23.73
N GLU A 131 10.39 -7.26 24.88
CA GLU A 131 11.11 -7.12 26.16
C GLU A 131 12.22 -8.15 26.27
N ALA A 132 13.29 -7.99 25.49
CA ALA A 132 14.48 -8.82 25.56
C ALA A 132 15.73 -8.05 25.18
N ASP A 133 16.86 -8.39 25.80
CA ASP A 133 18.16 -7.84 25.49
C ASP A 133 18.83 -8.60 24.32
N GLY A 134 19.56 -7.86 23.47
CA GLY A 134 20.34 -8.41 22.37
C GLY A 134 19.52 -8.76 21.15
N GLN A 135 20.14 -9.46 20.21
CA GLN A 135 19.49 -9.88 18.97
C GLN A 135 18.48 -11.00 19.21
N ILE A 136 17.31 -10.86 18.60
CA ILE A 136 16.24 -11.85 18.64
C ILE A 136 16.09 -12.44 17.26
N ALA A 137 16.65 -13.64 17.10
CA ALA A 137 16.44 -14.47 15.93
C ALA A 137 16.10 -15.88 16.41
N ASP A 138 15.16 -16.55 15.76
CA ASP A 138 14.77 -17.96 16.00
C ASP A 138 14.41 -18.27 17.47
N ARG A 139 13.82 -17.31 18.18
CA ARG A 139 13.32 -17.51 19.54
C ARG A 139 11.87 -17.99 19.54
N LEU A 140 11.61 -19.01 20.35
CA LEU A 140 10.24 -19.36 20.75
C LEU A 140 9.68 -18.23 21.62
N LEU A 141 8.52 -17.71 21.26
CA LEU A 141 7.75 -16.74 22.03
C LEU A 141 6.88 -17.46 23.07
#